data_42f0167ab6e293a926a631507f2e02e4
#
_entry.id   42f0167ab6e293a926a631507f2e02e4
#
_cell.length_a   1.000
_cell.length_b   1.000
_cell.length_c   1.000
_cell.angle_alpha   90.00
_cell.angle_beta   90.00
_cell.angle_gamma   90.00
#
_symmetry.space_group_name_H-M   'P 1'
#
loop_
_entity.id
_entity.type
_entity.pdbx_description
1 polymer ?
#
loop_
_entity_poly.entity_id
_entity_poly.type
_entity_poly.pdbx_seq_one_letter_code
_entity_poly.pdbx_strand_id
1 'polypeptide(L)'
;MRAMQMKGYGGSEQLQLVELAQPLPQSGKVLVRVHCASVNPVDWKRASGALRLIMPMRFPAVPGYDVAGDVVSMGAGVGGFSVGMRVHARIADMNAGGCADYAIVGAAELVAMPDGMPYDVAAALPLAGMTALQGLRDGAGLPMAAAAGTRVLVVGASGGVGHIGVQIAKQAGAWVTGVCSGANAPRVRELGADEVLDYTRGDAFNGVAPFDVVLDCVGGDPGPWLRLMTAQARYVSVIPGPMTFIWPLLNPFSRRRVKPWMLKTNADDLRYLDGLWQRGSLKVIIDDRYPLPSLGQAWQRSISGRAVGKIVIEVA
;
A
#
# COMPACT_ATOMS: atom_id res chain seq x y z
N MET A 1 -3.87 -24.39 -13.14
CA MET A 1 -4.03 -23.49 -11.98
C MET A 1 -5.13 -22.47 -12.28
N ARG A 2 -5.94 -22.15 -11.27
CA ARG A 2 -6.95 -21.09 -11.39
C ARG A 2 -6.25 -19.71 -11.37
N ALA A 3 -6.75 -18.78 -12.18
CA ALA A 3 -6.28 -17.40 -12.19
C ALA A 3 -7.40 -16.45 -12.61
N MET A 4 -7.43 -15.25 -12.04
CA MET A 4 -8.25 -14.16 -12.56
C MET A 4 -7.50 -13.47 -13.70
N GLN A 5 -8.02 -13.54 -14.92
CA GLN A 5 -7.36 -13.03 -16.12
C GLN A 5 -8.16 -11.95 -16.80
N MET A 6 -7.47 -10.99 -17.39
CA MET A 6 -8.01 -9.93 -18.24
C MET A 6 -7.44 -10.06 -19.66
N LYS A 7 -8.27 -9.83 -20.69
CA LYS A 7 -7.86 -9.86 -22.10
C LYS A 7 -7.64 -8.46 -22.70
N GLY A 8 -7.99 -7.42 -21.98
CA GLY A 8 -7.87 -6.02 -22.41
C GLY A 8 -8.09 -5.06 -21.26
N TYR A 9 -7.91 -3.77 -21.50
CA TYR A 9 -8.25 -2.73 -20.55
C TYR A 9 -9.75 -2.66 -20.31
N GLY A 10 -10.13 -2.39 -19.04
CA GLY A 10 -11.52 -2.24 -18.63
C GLY A 10 -11.65 -2.32 -17.11
N GLY A 11 -12.90 -2.38 -16.63
CA GLY A 11 -13.21 -2.55 -15.23
C GLY A 11 -13.26 -4.03 -14.82
N SER A 12 -13.98 -4.28 -13.72
CA SER A 12 -14.16 -5.64 -13.18
C SER A 12 -14.89 -6.61 -14.13
N GLU A 13 -15.60 -6.10 -15.12
CA GLU A 13 -16.27 -6.88 -16.18
C GLU A 13 -15.29 -7.61 -17.11
N GLN A 14 -14.02 -7.17 -17.15
CA GLN A 14 -12.96 -7.84 -17.92
C GLN A 14 -12.33 -9.02 -17.20
N LEU A 15 -12.60 -9.18 -15.91
CA LEU A 15 -12.04 -10.26 -15.09
C LEU A 15 -12.76 -11.58 -15.38
N GLN A 16 -12.01 -12.60 -15.73
CA GLN A 16 -12.49 -13.95 -15.96
C GLN A 16 -11.67 -14.94 -15.15
N LEU A 17 -12.34 -15.84 -14.45
CA LEU A 17 -11.67 -16.99 -13.84
C LEU A 17 -11.35 -18.00 -14.95
N VAL A 18 -10.06 -18.34 -15.07
CA VAL A 18 -9.56 -19.24 -16.11
C VAL A 18 -8.66 -20.30 -15.52
N GLU A 19 -8.50 -21.41 -16.26
CA GLU A 19 -7.49 -22.44 -16.01
C GLU A 19 -6.26 -22.16 -16.88
N LEU A 20 -5.09 -22.04 -16.26
CA LEU A 20 -3.80 -21.84 -16.92
C LEU A 20 -2.82 -22.95 -16.57
N ALA A 21 -1.81 -23.18 -17.39
CA ALA A 21 -0.67 -24.00 -17.01
C ALA A 21 0.07 -23.37 -15.81
N GLN A 22 0.55 -24.20 -14.90
CA GLN A 22 1.39 -23.73 -13.80
C GLN A 22 2.71 -23.20 -14.36
N PRO A 23 3.13 -21.98 -14.02
CA PRO A 23 4.39 -21.43 -14.53
C PRO A 23 5.60 -22.11 -13.90
N LEU A 24 6.73 -22.08 -14.58
CA LEU A 24 8.01 -22.55 -14.07
C LEU A 24 8.90 -21.35 -13.71
N PRO A 25 9.58 -21.34 -12.56
CA PRO A 25 10.42 -20.24 -12.19
C PRO A 25 11.71 -20.20 -13.02
N GLN A 26 11.99 -19.05 -13.61
CA GLN A 26 13.26 -18.78 -14.28
C GLN A 26 14.38 -18.50 -13.27
N SER A 27 15.63 -18.36 -13.74
CA SER A 27 16.77 -17.97 -12.90
C SER A 27 16.46 -16.72 -12.07
N GLY A 28 16.78 -16.76 -10.77
CA GLY A 28 16.51 -15.66 -9.82
C GLY A 28 15.04 -15.48 -9.40
N LYS A 29 14.14 -16.38 -9.83
CA LYS A 29 12.70 -16.33 -9.52
C LYS A 29 12.28 -17.51 -8.65
N VAL A 30 11.20 -17.33 -7.89
CA VAL A 30 10.59 -18.31 -7.01
C VAL A 30 9.14 -18.50 -7.42
N LEU A 31 8.70 -19.75 -7.51
CA LEU A 31 7.29 -20.10 -7.64
C LEU A 31 6.67 -20.19 -6.24
N VAL A 32 5.68 -19.36 -5.99
CA VAL A 32 4.93 -19.31 -4.73
C VAL A 32 3.52 -19.84 -4.97
N ARG A 33 3.08 -20.81 -4.15
CA ARG A 33 1.66 -21.16 -4.02
C ARG A 33 0.99 -20.08 -3.20
N VAL A 34 0.09 -19.32 -3.81
CA VAL A 34 -0.56 -18.19 -3.18
C VAL A 34 -1.70 -18.65 -2.28
N HIS A 35 -1.64 -18.30 -1.00
CA HIS A 35 -2.77 -18.45 -0.07
C HIS A 35 -3.63 -17.21 -0.05
N CYS A 36 -2.99 -16.04 0.02
CA CYS A 36 -3.67 -14.75 -0.01
C CYS A 36 -2.97 -13.77 -0.93
N ALA A 37 -3.76 -12.94 -1.59
CA ALA A 37 -3.33 -11.73 -2.28
C ALA A 37 -4.03 -10.51 -1.67
N SER A 38 -3.65 -9.28 -2.02
CA SER A 38 -4.38 -8.10 -1.57
C SER A 38 -4.68 -7.12 -2.70
N VAL A 39 -5.78 -6.39 -2.56
CA VAL A 39 -6.19 -5.36 -3.50
C VAL A 39 -5.55 -4.03 -3.17
N ASN A 40 -5.01 -3.39 -4.19
CA ASN A 40 -4.48 -2.05 -4.15
C ASN A 40 -5.10 -1.16 -5.24
N PRO A 41 -5.26 0.15 -5.02
CA PRO A 41 -5.82 1.02 -6.07
C PRO A 41 -5.07 0.98 -7.40
N VAL A 42 -3.78 0.67 -7.40
CA VAL A 42 -2.98 0.51 -8.63
C VAL A 42 -3.44 -0.65 -9.49
N ASP A 43 -3.98 -1.72 -8.90
CA ASP A 43 -4.47 -2.90 -9.64
C ASP A 43 -5.57 -2.50 -10.62
N TRP A 44 -6.67 -1.94 -10.11
CA TRP A 44 -7.82 -1.57 -10.93
C TRP A 44 -7.61 -0.27 -11.74
N LYS A 45 -6.80 0.70 -11.25
CA LYS A 45 -6.43 1.90 -12.03
C LYS A 45 -5.60 1.53 -13.25
N ARG A 46 -4.73 0.56 -13.11
CA ARG A 46 -3.93 0.06 -14.21
C ARG A 46 -4.79 -0.74 -15.19
N ALA A 47 -5.62 -1.63 -14.66
CA ALA A 47 -6.56 -2.44 -15.44
C ALA A 47 -7.53 -1.59 -16.26
N SER A 48 -8.06 -0.49 -15.70
CA SER A 48 -8.94 0.44 -16.43
C SER A 48 -8.26 1.22 -17.57
N GLY A 49 -6.93 1.17 -17.67
CA GLY A 49 -6.15 1.96 -18.62
C GLY A 49 -5.87 3.38 -18.18
N ALA A 50 -6.31 3.82 -16.99
CA ALA A 50 -6.03 5.16 -16.47
C ALA A 50 -4.53 5.47 -16.35
N LEU A 51 -3.71 4.44 -16.18
CA LEU A 51 -2.25 4.55 -16.08
C LEU A 51 -1.51 4.04 -17.33
N ARG A 52 -2.20 3.80 -18.45
CA ARG A 52 -1.63 3.12 -19.63
C ARG A 52 -0.38 3.79 -20.22
N LEU A 53 -0.27 5.12 -20.09
CA LEU A 53 0.89 5.88 -20.61
C LEU A 53 2.14 5.73 -19.73
N ILE A 54 1.97 5.46 -18.43
CA ILE A 54 3.06 5.39 -17.45
C ILE A 54 3.36 3.94 -17.07
N MET A 55 2.31 3.14 -16.93
CA MET A 55 2.36 1.75 -16.51
C MET A 55 1.52 0.87 -17.43
N PRO A 56 1.91 0.65 -18.70
CA PRO A 56 1.15 -0.17 -19.63
C PRO A 56 1.00 -1.61 -19.14
N MET A 57 -0.09 -2.29 -19.53
CA MET A 57 -0.29 -3.72 -19.32
C MET A 57 -0.10 -4.48 -20.63
N ARG A 58 0.46 -5.68 -20.53
CA ARG A 58 0.48 -6.67 -21.62
C ARG A 58 -0.62 -7.68 -21.37
N PHE A 59 -1.45 -7.94 -22.38
CA PHE A 59 -2.55 -8.87 -22.28
C PHE A 59 -2.26 -10.18 -23.05
N PRO A 60 -2.80 -11.34 -22.60
CA PRO A 60 -3.61 -11.50 -21.39
C PRO A 60 -2.82 -11.29 -20.11
N ALA A 61 -3.44 -10.73 -19.06
CA ALA A 61 -2.79 -10.37 -17.81
C ALA A 61 -3.54 -10.90 -16.58
N VAL A 62 -2.80 -11.32 -15.58
CA VAL A 62 -3.31 -11.66 -14.24
C VAL A 62 -2.93 -10.51 -13.31
N PRO A 63 -3.90 -9.82 -12.67
CA PRO A 63 -3.61 -8.72 -11.76
C PRO A 63 -3.11 -9.20 -10.38
N GLY A 64 -2.79 -8.24 -9.49
CA GLY A 64 -2.44 -8.47 -8.10
C GLY A 64 -0.93 -8.37 -7.84
N TYR A 65 -0.54 -7.37 -7.05
CA TYR A 65 0.87 -7.10 -6.74
C TYR A 65 1.34 -7.75 -5.44
N ASP A 66 0.46 -7.87 -4.46
CA ASP A 66 0.81 -8.40 -3.13
C ASP A 66 0.40 -9.86 -3.00
N VAL A 67 1.31 -10.67 -2.51
CA VAL A 67 1.07 -12.10 -2.29
C VAL A 67 1.65 -12.57 -0.96
N ALA A 68 1.00 -13.57 -0.36
CA ALA A 68 1.53 -14.39 0.73
C ALA A 68 1.22 -15.86 0.44
N GLY A 69 2.18 -16.74 0.70
CA GLY A 69 2.05 -18.15 0.36
C GLY A 69 3.28 -18.97 0.70
N ASP A 70 3.41 -20.14 0.07
CA ASP A 70 4.49 -21.09 0.31
C ASP A 70 5.37 -21.24 -0.93
N VAL A 71 6.67 -21.34 -0.73
CA VAL A 71 7.63 -21.65 -1.80
C VAL A 71 7.38 -23.07 -2.32
N VAL A 72 7.17 -23.21 -3.63
CA VAL A 72 6.96 -24.49 -4.32
C VAL A 72 8.21 -24.95 -5.03
N SER A 73 8.85 -24.05 -5.77
CA SER A 73 10.10 -24.34 -6.47
C SER A 73 10.88 -23.05 -6.71
N MET A 74 12.16 -23.19 -7.01
CA MET A 74 13.07 -22.06 -7.20
C MET A 74 13.85 -22.25 -8.49
N GLY A 75 14.06 -21.15 -9.22
CA GLY A 75 14.94 -21.10 -10.38
C GLY A 75 16.42 -21.12 -9.96
N ALA A 76 17.28 -21.30 -10.93
CA ALA A 76 18.73 -21.30 -10.70
C ALA A 76 19.20 -19.98 -10.05
N GLY A 77 20.20 -20.07 -9.16
CA GLY A 77 20.79 -18.91 -8.48
C GLY A 77 19.98 -18.35 -7.30
N VAL A 78 18.86 -18.94 -6.94
CA VAL A 78 18.09 -18.55 -5.74
C VAL A 78 18.71 -19.22 -4.52
N GLY A 79 19.06 -18.41 -3.51
CA GLY A 79 19.50 -18.85 -2.19
C GLY A 79 18.64 -18.22 -1.08
N GLY A 80 18.75 -18.79 0.13
CA GLY A 80 18.07 -18.25 1.32
C GLY A 80 16.60 -18.66 1.48
N PHE A 81 16.06 -19.46 0.55
CA PHE A 81 14.70 -20.01 0.61
C PHE A 81 14.72 -21.54 0.53
N SER A 82 13.67 -22.18 0.97
CA SER A 82 13.43 -23.63 0.86
C SER A 82 11.98 -23.91 0.47
N VAL A 83 11.74 -25.05 -0.16
CA VAL A 83 10.37 -25.51 -0.47
C VAL A 83 9.58 -25.66 0.82
N GLY A 84 8.35 -25.16 0.83
CA GLY A 84 7.46 -25.10 1.99
C GLY A 84 7.70 -23.89 2.90
N MET A 85 8.71 -23.05 2.66
CA MET A 85 8.91 -21.82 3.43
C MET A 85 7.77 -20.84 3.18
N ARG A 86 7.18 -20.30 4.27
CA ARG A 86 6.15 -19.28 4.22
C ARG A 86 6.77 -17.94 3.86
N VAL A 87 6.24 -17.29 2.85
CA VAL A 87 6.81 -16.08 2.27
C VAL A 87 5.74 -15.07 1.88
N HIS A 88 6.12 -13.80 1.80
CA HIS A 88 5.28 -12.75 1.24
C HIS A 88 6.12 -11.74 0.45
N ALA A 89 5.46 -11.01 -0.43
CA ALA A 89 6.12 -10.04 -1.29
C ALA A 89 5.14 -9.04 -1.91
N ARG A 90 5.70 -7.92 -2.34
CA ARG A 90 5.14 -7.13 -3.44
C ARG A 90 5.88 -7.50 -4.72
N ILE A 91 5.17 -8.05 -5.69
CA ILE A 91 5.71 -8.39 -7.01
C ILE A 91 6.09 -7.10 -7.74
N ALA A 92 7.39 -6.93 -8.07
CA ALA A 92 7.86 -5.73 -8.76
C ALA A 92 7.57 -5.77 -10.27
N ASP A 93 7.38 -6.95 -10.83
CA ASP A 93 7.07 -7.12 -12.26
C ASP A 93 5.80 -6.37 -12.62
N MET A 94 5.88 -5.62 -13.72
CA MET A 94 4.75 -4.85 -14.23
C MET A 94 3.54 -5.73 -14.60
N ASN A 95 3.74 -7.00 -14.91
CA ASN A 95 2.64 -7.91 -15.22
C ASN A 95 1.98 -8.49 -13.95
N ALA A 96 2.58 -8.27 -12.77
CA ALA A 96 2.07 -8.75 -11.48
C ALA A 96 1.80 -10.27 -11.47
N GLY A 97 0.56 -10.72 -11.21
CA GLY A 97 0.21 -12.15 -11.28
C GLY A 97 -0.23 -12.77 -9.96
N GLY A 98 -0.46 -11.94 -8.93
CA GLY A 98 -0.79 -12.42 -7.58
C GLY A 98 -2.20 -12.98 -7.41
N CYS A 99 -3.14 -12.62 -8.30
CA CYS A 99 -4.52 -13.15 -8.22
C CYS A 99 -4.66 -14.48 -8.97
N ALA A 100 -3.90 -15.49 -8.55
CA ALA A 100 -3.89 -16.85 -9.09
C ALA A 100 -3.41 -17.85 -8.03
N ASP A 101 -3.63 -19.16 -8.24
CA ASP A 101 -3.16 -20.23 -7.35
C ASP A 101 -1.63 -20.22 -7.16
N TYR A 102 -0.89 -19.74 -8.18
CA TYR A 102 0.58 -19.63 -8.15
C TYR A 102 1.04 -18.32 -8.77
N ALA A 103 2.09 -17.75 -8.20
CA ALA A 103 2.74 -16.54 -8.69
C ALA A 103 4.26 -16.74 -8.82
N ILE A 104 4.85 -16.09 -9.83
CA ILE A 104 6.30 -15.98 -9.98
C ILE A 104 6.76 -14.68 -9.33
N VAL A 105 7.65 -14.79 -8.34
CA VAL A 105 8.18 -13.66 -7.57
C VAL A 105 9.71 -13.61 -7.71
N GLY A 106 10.28 -12.43 -7.82
CA GLY A 106 11.72 -12.25 -7.77
C GLY A 106 12.27 -12.60 -6.38
N ALA A 107 13.35 -13.38 -6.31
CA ALA A 107 13.95 -13.74 -5.03
C ALA A 107 14.36 -12.50 -4.19
N ALA A 108 14.77 -11.41 -4.86
CA ALA A 108 15.13 -10.15 -4.21
C ALA A 108 13.93 -9.36 -3.64
N GLU A 109 12.70 -9.74 -4.01
CA GLU A 109 11.46 -9.11 -3.57
C GLU A 109 10.80 -9.89 -2.42
N LEU A 110 11.21 -11.13 -2.26
CA LEU A 110 10.59 -12.12 -1.39
C LEU A 110 11.16 -12.02 0.03
N VAL A 111 10.28 -12.12 1.03
CA VAL A 111 10.65 -12.13 2.44
C VAL A 111 10.00 -13.34 3.12
N ALA A 112 10.75 -14.02 3.98
CA ALA A 112 10.20 -15.06 4.85
C ALA A 112 9.21 -14.43 5.82
N MET A 113 8.02 -15.00 5.92
CA MET A 113 7.01 -14.51 6.84
C MET A 113 7.45 -14.72 8.30
N PRO A 114 7.20 -13.76 9.19
CA PRO A 114 7.35 -13.95 10.62
C PRO A 114 6.54 -15.16 11.15
N ASP A 115 7.09 -15.82 12.15
CA ASP A 115 6.36 -16.88 12.83
C ASP A 115 5.04 -16.37 13.40
N GLY A 116 3.98 -17.16 13.20
CA GLY A 116 2.64 -16.81 13.67
C GLY A 116 1.90 -15.75 12.83
N MET A 117 2.54 -15.12 11.84
CA MET A 117 1.83 -14.17 10.96
C MET A 117 0.82 -14.90 10.08
N PRO A 118 -0.47 -14.53 10.08
CA PRO A 118 -1.47 -15.07 9.16
C PRO A 118 -1.20 -14.64 7.71
N TYR A 119 -1.59 -15.45 6.71
CA TYR A 119 -1.36 -15.15 5.29
C TYR A 119 -2.11 -13.90 4.82
N ASP A 120 -3.30 -13.64 5.35
CA ASP A 120 -4.09 -12.45 5.04
C ASP A 120 -3.40 -11.16 5.50
N VAL A 121 -2.82 -11.18 6.71
CA VAL A 121 -2.01 -10.08 7.25
C VAL A 121 -0.74 -9.89 6.41
N ALA A 122 -0.06 -10.99 6.10
CA ALA A 122 1.16 -10.97 5.29
C ALA A 122 0.94 -10.44 3.87
N ALA A 123 -0.17 -10.82 3.22
CA ALA A 123 -0.55 -10.29 1.91
C ALA A 123 -1.00 -8.82 1.96
N ALA A 124 -1.57 -8.37 3.07
CA ALA A 124 -2.07 -7.02 3.23
C ALA A 124 -0.95 -5.97 3.46
N LEU A 125 0.23 -6.39 3.91
CA LEU A 125 1.29 -5.51 4.37
C LEU A 125 2.18 -4.93 3.25
N PRO A 126 2.64 -5.67 2.21
CA PRO A 126 3.80 -5.27 1.41
C PRO A 126 3.64 -3.91 0.72
N LEU A 127 2.71 -3.75 -0.21
CA LEU A 127 2.57 -2.49 -0.96
C LEU A 127 2.17 -1.33 -0.04
N ALA A 128 1.17 -1.51 0.80
CA ALA A 128 0.65 -0.45 1.66
C ALA A 128 1.67 -0.04 2.72
N GLY A 129 2.33 -1.02 3.36
CA GLY A 129 3.34 -0.78 4.39
C GLY A 129 4.58 -0.08 3.84
N MET A 130 5.16 -0.60 2.75
CA MET A 130 6.32 0.05 2.12
C MET A 130 5.97 1.46 1.61
N THR A 131 4.74 1.67 1.08
CA THR A 131 4.31 3.00 0.65
C THR A 131 4.26 3.98 1.82
N ALA A 132 3.70 3.58 2.96
CA ALA A 132 3.64 4.41 4.16
C ALA A 132 5.04 4.70 4.72
N LEU A 133 5.87 3.66 4.85
CA LEU A 133 7.24 3.77 5.38
C LEU A 133 8.10 4.69 4.52
N GLN A 134 8.19 4.40 3.24
CA GLN A 134 9.00 5.19 2.30
C GLN A 134 8.46 6.61 2.13
N GLY A 135 7.13 6.78 2.09
CA GLY A 135 6.49 8.10 2.03
C GLY A 135 6.89 8.99 3.19
N LEU A 136 6.89 8.46 4.41
CA LEU A 136 7.30 9.18 5.62
C LEU A 136 8.83 9.36 5.69
N ARG A 137 9.60 8.26 5.57
CA ARG A 137 11.06 8.26 5.72
C ARG A 137 11.75 9.00 4.58
N ASP A 138 11.53 8.55 3.33
CA ASP A 138 12.30 9.00 2.17
C ASP A 138 11.62 10.17 1.44
N GLY A 139 10.30 10.18 1.41
CA GLY A 139 9.48 11.25 0.83
C GLY A 139 9.50 12.51 1.67
N ALA A 140 9.09 12.40 2.92
CA ALA A 140 9.00 13.50 3.87
C ALA A 140 10.28 13.73 4.68
N GLY A 141 11.20 12.75 4.74
CA GLY A 141 12.42 12.83 5.54
C GLY A 141 12.12 12.86 7.04
N LEU A 142 11.07 12.14 7.47
CA LEU A 142 10.75 11.97 8.88
C LEU A 142 11.86 11.15 9.57
N PRO A 143 12.48 11.65 10.65
CA PRO A 143 13.45 10.87 11.40
C PRO A 143 12.78 9.68 12.10
N MET A 144 13.14 8.44 11.73
CA MET A 144 12.42 7.24 12.15
C MET A 144 12.58 6.84 13.62
N ALA A 145 13.50 7.50 14.35
CA ALA A 145 13.73 7.20 15.77
C ALA A 145 13.78 8.48 16.65
N ALA A 146 13.58 9.66 16.07
CA ALA A 146 13.78 10.94 16.79
C ALA A 146 12.86 12.04 16.24
N ALA A 147 11.59 11.72 15.96
CA ALA A 147 10.62 12.69 15.44
C ALA A 147 9.89 13.48 16.54
N ALA A 148 10.42 13.49 17.78
CA ALA A 148 9.84 14.26 18.88
C ALA A 148 9.71 15.74 18.51
N GLY A 149 8.54 16.33 18.75
CA GLY A 149 8.20 17.70 18.35
C GLY A 149 7.75 17.86 16.91
N THR A 150 7.88 16.84 16.04
CA THR A 150 7.38 16.88 14.67
C THR A 150 5.89 16.57 14.64
N ARG A 151 5.10 17.42 13.98
CA ARG A 151 3.66 17.22 13.78
C ARG A 151 3.38 16.62 12.41
N VAL A 152 2.79 15.44 12.40
CA VAL A 152 2.47 14.68 11.18
C VAL A 152 0.96 14.63 10.97
N LEU A 153 0.50 15.05 9.80
CA LEU A 153 -0.88 14.86 9.35
C LEU A 153 -0.94 13.65 8.40
N VAL A 154 -1.79 12.68 8.69
CA VAL A 154 -2.07 11.54 7.82
C VAL A 154 -3.47 11.68 7.24
N VAL A 155 -3.56 12.01 5.95
CA VAL A 155 -4.85 12.15 5.24
C VAL A 155 -5.30 10.78 4.74
N GLY A 156 -6.56 10.42 5.03
CA GLY A 156 -7.07 9.07 4.78
C GLY A 156 -6.55 8.05 5.80
N ALA A 157 -6.46 8.47 7.07
CA ALA A 157 -5.85 7.72 8.18
C ALA A 157 -6.48 6.35 8.45
N SER A 158 -7.73 6.12 8.06
CA SER A 158 -8.41 4.81 8.20
C SER A 158 -8.22 3.88 7.00
N GLY A 159 -7.64 4.36 5.89
CA GLY A 159 -7.47 3.59 4.65
C GLY A 159 -6.26 2.66 4.65
N GLY A 160 -6.06 1.96 3.52
CA GLY A 160 -5.05 0.90 3.39
C GLY A 160 -3.60 1.32 3.64
N VAL A 161 -3.18 2.52 3.24
CA VAL A 161 -1.85 3.07 3.52
C VAL A 161 -1.87 3.88 4.82
N GLY A 162 -2.93 4.68 5.02
CA GLY A 162 -3.01 5.63 6.12
C GLY A 162 -2.96 4.98 7.50
N HIS A 163 -3.66 3.83 7.70
CA HIS A 163 -3.67 3.16 8.99
C HIS A 163 -2.28 2.63 9.42
N ILE A 164 -1.44 2.27 8.45
CA ILE A 164 -0.04 1.92 8.68
C ILE A 164 0.80 3.18 8.91
N GLY A 165 0.55 4.24 8.11
CA GLY A 165 1.26 5.52 8.22
C GLY A 165 1.11 6.19 9.60
N VAL A 166 -0.10 6.15 10.19
CA VAL A 166 -0.35 6.61 11.58
C VAL A 166 0.59 5.91 12.56
N GLN A 167 0.65 4.59 12.49
CA GLN A 167 1.44 3.78 13.41
C GLN A 167 2.95 4.00 13.22
N ILE A 168 3.42 4.05 11.98
CA ILE A 168 4.84 4.32 11.69
C ILE A 168 5.25 5.72 12.19
N ALA A 169 4.45 6.75 11.93
CA ALA A 169 4.73 8.10 12.42
C ALA A 169 4.74 8.15 13.95
N LYS A 170 3.83 7.43 14.60
CA LYS A 170 3.78 7.33 16.07
C LYS A 170 4.99 6.62 16.63
N GLN A 171 5.43 5.51 16.02
CA GLN A 171 6.67 4.79 16.41
C GLN A 171 7.92 5.65 16.24
N ALA A 172 7.94 6.57 15.28
CA ALA A 172 9.01 7.54 15.12
C ALA A 172 9.04 8.61 16.24
N GLY A 173 8.02 8.69 17.08
CA GLY A 173 7.88 9.66 18.17
C GLY A 173 7.17 10.96 17.79
N ALA A 174 6.55 11.04 16.62
CA ALA A 174 5.84 12.23 16.17
C ALA A 174 4.49 12.42 16.90
N TRP A 175 4.03 13.67 16.93
CA TRP A 175 2.62 13.98 17.20
C TRP A 175 1.80 13.71 15.93
N VAL A 176 0.86 12.77 15.98
CA VAL A 176 0.14 12.29 14.81
C VAL A 176 -1.31 12.73 14.83
N THR A 177 -1.72 13.46 13.80
CA THR A 177 -3.13 13.80 13.55
C THR A 177 -3.63 13.00 12.36
N GLY A 178 -4.70 12.23 12.54
CA GLY A 178 -5.33 11.46 11.47
C GLY A 178 -6.55 12.18 10.89
N VAL A 179 -6.68 12.21 9.55
CA VAL A 179 -7.91 12.70 8.89
C VAL A 179 -8.71 11.49 8.39
N CYS A 180 -9.93 11.35 8.89
CA CYS A 180 -10.87 10.31 8.48
C CYS A 180 -12.33 10.76 8.71
N SER A 181 -13.32 9.94 8.37
CA SER A 181 -14.71 10.19 8.81
C SER A 181 -14.88 9.93 10.30
N GLY A 182 -15.83 10.61 10.94
CA GLY A 182 -16.11 10.48 12.37
C GLY A 182 -16.35 9.04 12.82
N ALA A 183 -16.99 8.22 11.98
CA ALA A 183 -17.22 6.80 12.26
C ALA A 183 -15.91 6.00 12.44
N ASN A 184 -14.82 6.41 11.81
CA ASN A 184 -13.52 5.76 11.87
C ASN A 184 -12.59 6.37 12.94
N ALA A 185 -12.98 7.48 13.56
CA ALA A 185 -12.14 8.20 14.53
C ALA A 185 -11.70 7.34 15.72
N PRO A 186 -12.54 6.50 16.35
CA PRO A 186 -12.11 5.64 17.46
C PRO A 186 -10.96 4.72 17.02
N ARG A 187 -11.10 4.05 15.89
CA ARG A 187 -10.08 3.14 15.36
C ARG A 187 -8.75 3.84 15.06
N VAL A 188 -8.82 5.05 14.47
CA VAL A 188 -7.59 5.81 14.15
C VAL A 188 -6.86 6.25 15.44
N ARG A 189 -7.59 6.55 16.53
CA ARG A 189 -6.99 6.79 17.85
C ARG A 189 -6.35 5.52 18.44
N GLU A 190 -7.02 4.37 18.33
CA GLU A 190 -6.47 3.07 18.78
C GLU A 190 -5.17 2.72 18.06
N LEU A 191 -4.99 3.17 16.83
CA LEU A 191 -3.75 3.01 16.04
C LEU A 191 -2.64 3.99 16.46
N GLY A 192 -2.90 4.87 17.42
CA GLY A 192 -1.91 5.78 17.99
C GLY A 192 -1.98 7.21 17.49
N ALA A 193 -3.02 7.64 16.77
CA ALA A 193 -3.20 9.05 16.48
C ALA A 193 -3.52 9.83 17.76
N ASP A 194 -2.79 10.90 18.01
CA ASP A 194 -2.98 11.81 19.14
C ASP A 194 -4.23 12.65 18.95
N GLU A 195 -4.56 12.97 17.69
CA GLU A 195 -5.71 13.77 17.31
C GLU A 195 -6.38 13.19 16.05
N VAL A 196 -7.68 13.37 15.91
CA VAL A 196 -8.42 12.98 14.71
C VAL A 196 -9.31 14.12 14.25
N LEU A 197 -9.16 14.49 12.98
CA LEU A 197 -9.97 15.48 12.29
C LEU A 197 -10.99 14.74 11.41
N ASP A 198 -12.26 15.03 11.66
CA ASP A 198 -13.38 14.47 10.90
C ASP A 198 -13.69 15.37 9.70
N TYR A 199 -13.25 14.96 8.51
CA TYR A 199 -13.46 15.74 7.27
C TYR A 199 -14.92 15.92 6.88
N THR A 200 -15.85 15.17 7.49
CA THR A 200 -17.28 15.33 7.23
C THR A 200 -17.88 16.53 7.96
N ARG A 201 -17.14 17.14 8.89
CA ARG A 201 -17.51 18.33 9.62
C ARG A 201 -16.88 19.57 8.98
N GLY A 202 -17.67 20.58 8.69
CA GLY A 202 -17.22 21.80 8.04
C GLY A 202 -16.21 22.63 8.84
N ASP A 203 -16.15 22.45 10.15
CA ASP A 203 -15.29 23.17 11.09
C ASP A 203 -14.03 22.40 11.55
N ALA A 204 -13.84 21.18 11.06
CA ALA A 204 -12.81 20.25 11.54
C ALA A 204 -11.37 20.78 11.46
N PHE A 205 -11.12 21.72 10.58
CA PHE A 205 -9.77 22.25 10.31
C PHE A 205 -9.54 23.64 10.92
N ASN A 206 -10.52 24.21 11.61
CA ASN A 206 -10.41 25.54 12.22
C ASN A 206 -9.54 25.49 13.49
N GLY A 207 -8.60 26.41 13.60
CA GLY A 207 -7.72 26.53 14.78
C GLY A 207 -6.70 25.42 14.96
N VAL A 208 -6.55 24.51 13.97
CA VAL A 208 -5.59 23.42 14.04
C VAL A 208 -4.18 23.97 13.92
N ALA A 209 -3.30 23.54 14.84
CA ALA A 209 -1.88 23.92 14.80
C ALA A 209 -1.21 23.33 13.53
N PRO A 210 -0.28 24.07 12.91
CA PRO A 210 0.32 23.67 11.64
C PRO A 210 1.16 22.38 11.75
N PHE A 211 1.29 21.67 10.61
CA PHE A 211 2.00 20.42 10.47
C PHE A 211 3.32 20.58 9.74
N ASP A 212 4.32 19.77 10.14
CA ASP A 212 5.64 19.71 9.51
C ASP A 212 5.69 18.69 8.37
N VAL A 213 4.88 17.64 8.48
CA VAL A 213 4.76 16.58 7.49
C VAL A 213 3.29 16.30 7.21
N VAL A 214 2.94 16.18 5.92
CA VAL A 214 1.65 15.68 5.46
C VAL A 214 1.88 14.44 4.60
N LEU A 215 1.35 13.30 5.04
CA LEU A 215 1.23 12.08 4.25
C LEU A 215 -0.19 12.00 3.69
N ASP A 216 -0.34 12.29 2.39
CA ASP A 216 -1.64 12.21 1.73
C ASP A 216 -1.84 10.86 1.05
N CYS A 217 -2.76 10.06 1.61
CA CYS A 217 -3.14 8.74 1.12
C CYS A 217 -4.44 8.76 0.29
N VAL A 218 -5.00 9.93 0.01
CA VAL A 218 -6.24 10.11 -0.76
C VAL A 218 -5.97 10.70 -2.14
N GLY A 219 -5.06 11.68 -2.21
CA GLY A 219 -4.72 12.40 -3.43
C GLY A 219 -5.70 13.54 -3.74
N GLY A 220 -5.58 14.10 -4.94
CA GLY A 220 -6.39 15.24 -5.40
C GLY A 220 -5.65 16.57 -5.28
N ASP A 221 -6.38 17.63 -4.90
CA ASP A 221 -5.82 18.95 -4.71
C ASP A 221 -5.09 19.06 -3.36
N PRO A 222 -3.78 19.36 -3.35
CA PRO A 222 -3.04 19.57 -2.11
C PRO A 222 -3.39 20.88 -1.39
N GLY A 223 -4.06 21.84 -2.05
CA GLY A 223 -4.32 23.19 -1.55
C GLY A 223 -4.89 23.26 -0.13
N PRO A 224 -5.93 22.51 0.22
CA PRO A 224 -6.47 22.49 1.58
C PRO A 224 -5.43 22.11 2.64
N TRP A 225 -4.61 21.12 2.35
CA TRP A 225 -3.58 20.61 3.28
C TRP A 225 -2.39 21.59 3.39
N LEU A 226 -2.01 22.23 2.29
CA LEU A 226 -0.93 23.22 2.27
C LEU A 226 -1.20 24.40 3.21
N ARG A 227 -2.46 24.77 3.43
CA ARG A 227 -2.84 25.83 4.38
C ARG A 227 -2.56 25.47 5.84
N LEU A 228 -2.57 24.17 6.14
CA LEU A 228 -2.32 23.62 7.46
C LEU A 228 -0.84 23.31 7.72
N MET A 229 0.07 23.68 6.82
CA MET A 229 1.48 23.34 6.88
C MET A 229 2.34 24.51 7.39
N THR A 230 3.39 24.17 8.15
CA THR A 230 4.46 25.11 8.49
C THR A 230 5.17 25.62 7.21
N ALA A 231 5.97 26.67 7.33
CA ALA A 231 6.68 27.25 6.18
C ALA A 231 7.74 26.30 5.56
N GLN A 232 8.26 25.35 6.31
CA GLN A 232 9.30 24.41 5.85
C GLN A 232 8.78 22.96 5.70
N ALA A 233 7.48 22.78 5.80
CA ALA A 233 6.85 21.46 5.83
C ALA A 233 6.97 20.70 4.50
N ARG A 234 6.78 19.38 4.59
CA ARG A 234 6.84 18.45 3.47
C ARG A 234 5.51 17.75 3.29
N TYR A 235 4.98 17.86 2.09
CA TYR A 235 3.78 17.16 1.64
C TYR A 235 4.19 16.03 0.70
N VAL A 236 3.73 14.83 1.01
CA VAL A 236 3.97 13.63 0.21
C VAL A 236 2.63 13.02 -0.16
N SER A 237 2.34 12.95 -1.45
CA SER A 237 1.16 12.26 -1.96
C SER A 237 1.53 10.87 -2.49
N VAL A 238 0.90 9.83 -1.97
CA VAL A 238 1.05 8.46 -2.46
C VAL A 238 0.06 8.12 -3.57
N ILE A 239 -0.88 9.04 -3.85
CA ILE A 239 -1.81 9.00 -5.00
C ILE A 239 -1.71 10.37 -5.70
N PRO A 240 -0.59 10.67 -6.38
CA PRO A 240 -0.37 12.00 -6.91
C PRO A 240 -1.37 12.34 -8.02
N GLY A 241 -1.99 13.51 -7.89
CA GLY A 241 -2.77 14.17 -8.94
C GLY A 241 -1.93 15.19 -9.70
N PRO A 242 -2.46 15.78 -10.79
CA PRO A 242 -1.74 16.80 -11.58
C PRO A 242 -1.17 17.95 -10.74
N MET A 243 -1.92 18.44 -9.77
CA MET A 243 -1.49 19.54 -8.91
C MET A 243 -0.26 19.19 -8.04
N THR A 244 -0.04 17.93 -7.72
CA THR A 244 1.18 17.51 -6.99
C THR A 244 2.45 17.79 -7.81
N PHE A 245 2.36 17.70 -9.14
CA PHE A 245 3.47 17.99 -10.04
C PHE A 245 3.56 19.48 -10.41
N ILE A 246 2.42 20.14 -10.54
CA ILE A 246 2.35 21.54 -11.00
C ILE A 246 2.70 22.52 -9.86
N TRP A 247 2.31 22.20 -8.63
CA TRP A 247 2.47 23.10 -7.49
C TRP A 247 3.91 23.59 -7.28
N PRO A 248 4.96 22.75 -7.34
CA PRO A 248 6.35 23.21 -7.21
C PRO A 248 6.77 24.19 -8.31
N LEU A 249 6.21 24.04 -9.52
CA LEU A 249 6.49 24.94 -10.66
C LEU A 249 5.85 26.31 -10.47
N LEU A 250 4.63 26.34 -9.92
CA LEU A 250 3.92 27.58 -9.63
C LEU A 250 4.45 28.32 -8.39
N ASN A 251 5.17 27.61 -7.52
CA ASN A 251 5.67 28.15 -6.25
C ASN A 251 7.18 27.91 -6.06
N PRO A 252 8.05 28.36 -6.99
CA PRO A 252 9.48 28.03 -6.98
C PRO A 252 10.22 28.58 -5.76
N PHE A 253 9.73 29.65 -5.12
CA PHE A 253 10.32 30.26 -3.93
C PHE A 253 9.74 29.73 -2.63
N SER A 254 8.77 28.83 -2.68
CA SER A 254 8.23 28.20 -1.49
C SER A 254 9.26 27.30 -0.81
N ARG A 255 9.41 27.43 0.50
CA ARG A 255 10.19 26.50 1.31
C ARG A 255 9.43 25.19 1.58
N ARG A 256 8.11 25.16 1.39
CA ARG A 256 7.30 23.95 1.44
C ARG A 256 7.67 23.04 0.28
N ARG A 257 7.81 21.75 0.53
CA ARG A 257 8.14 20.78 -0.51
C ARG A 257 6.94 19.87 -0.76
N VAL A 258 6.43 19.89 -1.97
CA VAL A 258 5.35 18.99 -2.43
C VAL A 258 5.99 17.95 -3.32
N LYS A 259 5.81 16.66 -2.98
CA LYS A 259 6.40 15.55 -3.72
C LYS A 259 5.35 14.49 -4.04
N PRO A 260 5.26 14.03 -5.29
CA PRO A 260 4.67 12.74 -5.61
C PRO A 260 5.56 11.63 -5.04
N TRP A 261 4.95 10.56 -4.53
CA TRP A 261 5.69 9.41 -4.09
C TRP A 261 5.31 8.17 -4.88
N MET A 262 6.31 7.50 -5.40
CA MET A 262 6.16 6.19 -6.04
C MET A 262 6.96 5.16 -5.26
N LEU A 263 6.29 4.12 -4.82
CA LEU A 263 6.86 3.00 -4.10
C LEU A 263 7.96 2.31 -4.93
N LYS A 264 9.05 1.98 -4.25
CA LYS A 264 10.09 1.06 -4.74
C LYS A 264 9.99 -0.24 -3.96
N THR A 265 9.89 -1.38 -4.65
CA THR A 265 9.92 -2.69 -3.98
C THR A 265 11.28 -2.86 -3.30
N ASN A 266 11.26 -3.15 -2.00
CA ASN A 266 12.45 -3.32 -1.18
C ASN A 266 12.18 -4.35 -0.07
N ALA A 267 12.88 -5.47 -0.11
CA ALA A 267 12.72 -6.54 0.88
C ALA A 267 13.16 -6.11 2.29
N ASP A 268 14.16 -5.21 2.42
CA ASP A 268 14.59 -4.74 3.74
C ASP A 268 13.54 -3.86 4.40
N ASP A 269 12.84 -3.03 3.62
CA ASP A 269 11.70 -2.27 4.12
C ASP A 269 10.58 -3.19 4.59
N LEU A 270 10.32 -4.29 3.86
CA LEU A 270 9.31 -5.26 4.26
C LEU A 270 9.73 -6.01 5.53
N ARG A 271 11.00 -6.43 5.66
CA ARG A 271 11.54 -7.01 6.91
C ARG A 271 11.45 -6.04 8.10
N TYR A 272 11.68 -4.76 7.86
CA TYR A 272 11.51 -3.74 8.91
C TYR A 272 10.06 -3.69 9.42
N LEU A 273 9.09 -3.71 8.49
CA LEU A 273 7.65 -3.72 8.82
C LEU A 273 7.25 -5.01 9.55
N ASP A 274 7.78 -6.15 9.12
CA ASP A 274 7.61 -7.44 9.80
C ASP A 274 8.10 -7.39 11.24
N GLY A 275 9.25 -6.78 11.47
CA GLY A 275 9.79 -6.55 12.80
C GLY A 275 8.90 -5.64 13.67
N LEU A 276 8.23 -4.66 13.08
CA LEU A 276 7.24 -3.85 13.81
C LEU A 276 6.01 -4.68 14.19
N TRP A 277 5.53 -5.53 13.26
CA TRP A 277 4.41 -6.42 13.50
C TRP A 277 4.72 -7.44 14.60
N GLN A 278 5.88 -8.10 14.55
CA GLN A 278 6.32 -9.07 15.56
C GLN A 278 6.38 -8.50 16.98
N ARG A 279 6.78 -7.24 17.10
CA ARG A 279 6.82 -6.54 18.40
C ARG A 279 5.45 -6.00 18.84
N GLY A 280 4.38 -6.24 18.08
CA GLY A 280 3.06 -5.67 18.36
C GLY A 280 2.95 -4.16 18.15
N SER A 281 3.96 -3.55 17.53
CA SER A 281 4.02 -2.11 17.25
C SER A 281 3.32 -1.71 15.94
N LEU A 282 2.92 -2.68 15.15
CA LEU A 282 2.17 -2.49 13.89
C LEU A 282 1.01 -3.49 13.82
N LYS A 283 -0.20 -2.98 13.65
CA LYS A 283 -1.41 -3.76 13.37
C LYS A 283 -1.84 -3.52 11.94
N VAL A 284 -2.06 -4.59 11.19
CA VAL A 284 -2.65 -4.51 9.84
C VAL A 284 -4.14 -4.72 9.95
N ILE A 285 -4.92 -3.72 9.55
CA ILE A 285 -6.37 -3.79 9.56
C ILE A 285 -6.85 -4.34 8.23
N ILE A 286 -7.66 -5.38 8.29
CA ILE A 286 -8.32 -5.96 7.13
C ILE A 286 -9.78 -5.53 7.15
N ASP A 287 -10.21 -4.86 6.06
CA ASP A 287 -11.57 -4.38 5.85
C ASP A 287 -12.50 -5.56 5.54
N ASP A 288 -12.10 -6.35 4.55
CA ASP A 288 -12.90 -7.49 4.10
C ASP A 288 -12.05 -8.53 3.37
N ARG A 289 -12.58 -9.75 3.26
CA ARG A 289 -11.96 -10.89 2.57
C ARG A 289 -12.90 -11.39 1.49
N TYR A 290 -12.35 -11.65 0.30
CA TYR A 290 -13.09 -12.13 -0.86
C TYR A 290 -12.41 -13.37 -1.43
N PRO A 291 -13.16 -14.41 -1.82
CA PRO A 291 -12.55 -15.52 -2.55
C PRO A 291 -12.09 -15.07 -3.94
N LEU A 292 -11.09 -15.76 -4.50
CA LEU A 292 -10.49 -15.41 -5.79
C LEU A 292 -11.50 -15.08 -6.91
N PRO A 293 -12.59 -15.86 -7.12
CA PRO A 293 -13.58 -15.53 -8.16
C PRO A 293 -14.31 -14.20 -7.93
N SER A 294 -14.31 -13.69 -6.70
CA SER A 294 -14.97 -12.43 -6.32
C SER A 294 -14.05 -11.21 -6.41
N LEU A 295 -12.88 -11.31 -7.07
CA LEU A 295 -11.94 -10.19 -7.23
C LEU A 295 -12.62 -8.92 -7.78
N GLY A 296 -13.60 -9.07 -8.67
CA GLY A 296 -14.37 -7.93 -9.19
C GLY A 296 -15.13 -7.16 -8.09
N GLN A 297 -15.73 -7.87 -7.14
CA GLN A 297 -16.41 -7.26 -5.99
C GLN A 297 -15.42 -6.57 -5.05
N ALA A 298 -14.27 -7.19 -4.82
CA ALA A 298 -13.18 -6.60 -4.04
C ALA A 298 -12.65 -5.30 -4.66
N TRP A 299 -12.55 -5.24 -6.00
CA TRP A 299 -12.21 -4.00 -6.72
C TRP A 299 -13.28 -2.93 -6.53
N GLN A 300 -14.58 -3.28 -6.64
CA GLN A 300 -15.67 -2.33 -6.40
C GLN A 300 -15.62 -1.79 -4.97
N ARG A 301 -15.34 -2.65 -3.98
CA ARG A 301 -15.13 -2.21 -2.59
C ARG A 301 -13.97 -1.20 -2.48
N SER A 302 -12.84 -1.44 -3.14
CA SER A 302 -11.71 -0.51 -3.19
C SER A 302 -12.04 0.81 -3.90
N ILE A 303 -12.75 0.74 -5.03
CA ILE A 303 -13.18 1.89 -5.84
C ILE A 303 -14.15 2.78 -5.06
N SER A 304 -14.97 2.22 -4.18
CA SER A 304 -15.90 3.00 -3.34
C SER A 304 -15.20 4.04 -2.45
N GLY A 305 -13.88 3.90 -2.20
CA GLY A 305 -13.12 4.77 -1.31
C GLY A 305 -13.50 4.66 0.16
N ARG A 306 -14.31 3.67 0.54
CA ARG A 306 -14.84 3.49 1.91
C ARG A 306 -14.23 2.31 2.66
N ALA A 307 -13.22 1.65 2.09
CA ALA A 307 -12.51 0.57 2.76
C ALA A 307 -11.76 1.09 4.00
N VAL A 308 -11.84 0.34 5.09
CA VAL A 308 -11.16 0.65 6.36
C VAL A 308 -10.03 -0.36 6.57
N GLY A 309 -8.82 0.01 6.18
CA GLY A 309 -7.69 -0.92 6.08
C GLY A 309 -7.55 -1.53 4.69
N LYS A 310 -7.12 -2.79 4.64
CA LYS A 310 -6.80 -3.54 3.42
C LYS A 310 -7.90 -4.54 3.04
N ILE A 311 -8.05 -4.76 1.76
CA ILE A 311 -8.94 -5.79 1.19
C ILE A 311 -8.06 -6.96 0.76
N VAL A 312 -8.43 -8.18 1.18
CA VAL A 312 -7.69 -9.41 0.92
C VAL A 312 -8.46 -10.33 -0.02
N ILE A 313 -7.73 -11.04 -0.86
CA ILE A 313 -8.23 -12.12 -1.72
C ILE A 313 -7.73 -13.45 -1.17
N GLU A 314 -8.64 -14.30 -0.75
CA GLU A 314 -8.36 -15.69 -0.39
C GLU A 314 -8.31 -16.53 -1.66
N VAL A 315 -7.16 -17.14 -1.92
CA VAL A 315 -6.90 -17.90 -3.14
C VAL A 315 -7.03 -19.41 -2.88
N ALA A 316 -6.49 -19.88 -1.74
CA ALA A 316 -6.50 -21.30 -1.36
C ALA A 316 -7.21 -21.53 -0.04
#